data_12a44cd78b5633570709a8bb5d7796df
#
_entry.id   12a44cd78b5633570709a8bb5d7796df
#
_cell.length_a   1.000
_cell.length_b   1.000
_cell.length_c   1.000
_cell.angle_alpha   90.00
_cell.angle_beta   90.00
_cell.angle_gamma   90.00
#
_symmetry.space_group_name_H-M   'P 1'
#
loop_
_entity.id
_entity.type
_entity.pdbx_description
1 polymer ?
#
loop_
_entity_poly.entity_id
_entity_poly.type
_entity_poly.pdbx_seq_one_letter_code
_entity_poly.pdbx_strand_id
1 'polypeptide(L)'
;MVIKNGDYVVAEKDINDVERRSVGMVKEISDQTALVFFIGIGRDVKVDTNDVSYIDIWNIGEKKSIKKKICNVCHKLKEVSEFDRNQTDAKGQPTTRPSCKACRVSIDGAPLSRSEDQRLERIRPRGIFTCPICQKTTIVGVTAEPRKDHDHNTGKGREWICDSCNTGLGRFKDSIELLQRAIDYLLKYS
;
A
#
# COMPACT_ATOMS: atom_id res chain seq x y z
N MET A 1 -7.36 -12.01 28.57
CA MET A 1 -8.49 -12.47 27.73
C MET A 1 -8.01 -13.74 27.05
N VAL A 2 -8.80 -14.81 27.09
CA VAL A 2 -8.45 -16.08 26.45
C VAL A 2 -8.76 -15.95 24.95
N ILE A 3 -7.76 -16.15 24.09
CA ILE A 3 -7.93 -16.12 22.62
C ILE A 3 -8.74 -17.34 22.17
N LYS A 4 -9.44 -17.20 21.03
CA LYS A 4 -10.31 -18.23 20.44
C LYS A 4 -10.05 -18.36 18.95
N ASN A 5 -10.51 -19.44 18.36
CA ASN A 5 -10.50 -19.60 16.90
C ASN A 5 -11.28 -18.47 16.23
N GLY A 6 -10.70 -17.90 15.19
CA GLY A 6 -11.23 -16.75 14.47
C GLY A 6 -10.83 -15.38 15.04
N ASP A 7 -10.26 -15.33 16.26
CA ASP A 7 -9.77 -14.08 16.83
C ASP A 7 -8.57 -13.54 16.05
N TYR A 8 -8.45 -12.22 16.04
CA TYR A 8 -7.24 -11.56 15.57
C TYR A 8 -6.26 -11.34 16.70
N VAL A 9 -5.00 -11.58 16.41
CA VAL A 9 -3.90 -11.46 17.38
C VAL A 9 -2.74 -10.68 16.79
N VAL A 10 -1.91 -10.14 17.67
CA VAL A 10 -0.68 -9.45 17.32
C VAL A 10 0.51 -10.13 17.98
N ALA A 11 1.60 -10.33 17.26
CA ALA A 11 2.84 -10.89 17.79
C ALA A 11 3.51 -9.88 18.72
N GLU A 12 3.78 -10.27 19.97
CA GLU A 12 4.41 -9.41 20.99
C GLU A 12 5.93 -9.41 20.89
N LYS A 13 6.49 -10.39 20.21
CA LYS A 13 7.92 -10.52 19.93
C LYS A 13 8.13 -11.10 18.53
N ASP A 14 9.37 -11.17 18.08
CA ASP A 14 9.72 -11.90 16.87
C ASP A 14 9.58 -13.41 17.11
N ILE A 15 8.92 -14.12 16.22
CA ILE A 15 8.64 -15.55 16.27
C ILE A 15 9.03 -16.17 14.94
N ASN A 16 10.17 -16.80 14.85
CA ASN A 16 10.75 -17.27 13.58
C ASN A 16 10.88 -16.11 12.58
N ASP A 17 10.17 -16.19 11.44
CA ASP A 17 10.09 -15.14 10.41
C ASP A 17 8.89 -14.18 10.58
N VAL A 18 8.13 -14.33 11.65
CA VAL A 18 7.07 -13.39 12.04
C VAL A 18 7.68 -12.28 12.88
N GLU A 19 7.75 -11.09 12.33
CA GLU A 19 8.25 -9.95 13.09
C GLU A 19 7.23 -9.46 14.13
N ARG A 20 7.72 -8.91 15.23
CA ARG A 20 6.89 -8.27 16.25
C ARG A 20 5.89 -7.29 15.64
N ARG A 21 4.69 -7.21 16.23
CA ARG A 21 3.54 -6.39 15.79
C ARG A 21 2.84 -6.93 14.54
N SER A 22 3.28 -8.06 13.97
CA SER A 22 2.57 -8.72 12.86
C SER A 22 1.19 -9.18 13.31
N VAL A 23 0.19 -8.94 12.47
CA VAL A 23 -1.20 -9.33 12.76
C VAL A 23 -1.52 -10.63 12.06
N GLY A 24 -2.19 -11.51 12.79
CA GLY A 24 -2.68 -12.79 12.29
C GLY A 24 -4.07 -13.12 12.79
N MET A 25 -4.65 -14.17 12.23
CA MET A 25 -5.93 -14.74 12.64
C MET A 25 -5.71 -16.15 13.17
N VAL A 26 -6.24 -16.42 14.35
CA VAL A 26 -6.17 -17.73 14.99
C VAL A 26 -7.02 -18.74 14.21
N LYS A 27 -6.39 -19.82 13.75
CA LYS A 27 -7.05 -20.93 13.06
C LYS A 27 -7.47 -22.01 14.04
N GLU A 28 -6.54 -22.40 14.89
CA GLU A 28 -6.73 -23.50 15.87
C GLU A 28 -5.99 -23.17 17.15
N ILE A 29 -6.49 -23.65 18.27
CA ILE A 29 -5.86 -23.56 19.59
C ILE A 29 -5.74 -24.95 20.17
N SER A 30 -4.58 -25.26 20.75
CA SER A 30 -4.32 -26.50 21.46
C SER A 30 -3.46 -26.18 22.69
N ASP A 31 -4.03 -26.34 23.88
CA ASP A 31 -3.39 -26.06 25.18
C ASP A 31 -2.71 -24.68 25.22
N GLN A 32 -1.39 -24.65 25.20
CA GLN A 32 -0.58 -23.44 25.26
C GLN A 32 -0.11 -22.95 23.88
N THR A 33 -0.57 -23.58 22.79
CA THR A 33 -0.16 -23.19 21.43
C THR A 33 -1.36 -22.84 20.56
N ALA A 34 -1.13 -21.99 19.58
CA ALA A 34 -2.12 -21.64 18.56
C ALA A 34 -1.50 -21.74 17.16
N LEU A 35 -2.30 -22.18 16.20
CA LEU A 35 -1.99 -22.07 14.79
C LEU A 35 -2.56 -20.75 14.29
N VAL A 36 -1.70 -19.81 13.88
CA VAL A 36 -2.08 -18.45 13.48
C VAL A 36 -1.68 -18.20 12.04
N PHE A 37 -2.65 -17.79 11.21
CA PHE A 37 -2.38 -17.31 9.87
C PHE A 37 -1.90 -15.84 9.95
N PHE A 38 -0.62 -15.58 9.77
CA PHE A 38 -0.07 -14.23 9.74
C PHE A 38 -0.21 -13.62 8.35
N ILE A 39 -0.98 -12.54 8.27
CA ILE A 39 -1.40 -11.91 7.01
C ILE A 39 -0.19 -11.41 6.20
N GLY A 40 0.82 -10.84 6.88
CA GLY A 40 1.99 -10.25 6.23
C GLY A 40 2.91 -11.25 5.54
N ILE A 41 2.99 -12.48 6.04
CA ILE A 41 3.81 -13.57 5.45
C ILE A 41 2.96 -14.57 4.68
N GLY A 42 1.62 -14.48 4.76
CA GLY A 42 0.67 -15.25 3.97
C GLY A 42 0.64 -16.75 4.30
N ARG A 43 1.00 -17.16 5.52
CA ARG A 43 1.03 -18.58 5.93
C ARG A 43 0.72 -18.79 7.40
N ASP A 44 0.40 -20.03 7.74
CA ASP A 44 0.16 -20.44 9.10
C ASP A 44 1.48 -20.67 9.84
N VAL A 45 1.53 -20.22 11.09
CA VAL A 45 2.65 -20.42 12.00
C VAL A 45 2.13 -20.90 13.35
N LYS A 46 2.75 -21.94 13.91
CA LYS A 46 2.46 -22.39 15.26
C LYS A 46 3.21 -21.50 16.26
N VAL A 47 2.48 -20.93 17.20
CA VAL A 47 3.01 -19.99 18.21
C VAL A 47 2.59 -20.41 19.60
N ASP A 48 3.36 -20.00 20.62
CA ASP A 48 2.89 -20.05 22.01
C ASP A 48 1.82 -18.96 22.21
N THR A 49 0.75 -19.28 22.95
CA THR A 49 -0.32 -18.31 23.21
C THR A 49 0.12 -17.10 24.04
N ASN A 50 1.23 -17.22 24.79
CA ASN A 50 1.84 -16.11 25.53
C ASN A 50 2.62 -15.14 24.63
N ASP A 51 2.95 -15.54 23.39
CA ASP A 51 3.72 -14.75 22.44
C ASP A 51 2.84 -13.86 21.58
N VAL A 52 1.52 -13.97 21.70
CA VAL A 52 0.53 -13.21 20.97
C VAL A 52 -0.52 -12.62 21.90
N SER A 53 -1.04 -11.45 21.56
CA SER A 53 -2.14 -10.82 22.28
C SER A 53 -3.34 -10.62 21.37
N TYR A 54 -4.54 -10.74 21.97
CA TYR A 54 -5.80 -10.44 21.28
C TYR A 54 -5.87 -8.98 20.85
N ILE A 55 -6.43 -8.74 19.68
CA ILE A 55 -6.72 -7.40 19.20
C ILE A 55 -8.15 -7.32 18.62
N ASP A 56 -8.93 -6.37 19.11
CA ASP A 56 -10.22 -6.00 18.50
C ASP A 56 -9.97 -5.09 17.30
N ILE A 57 -9.86 -5.71 16.11
CA ILE A 57 -9.60 -4.99 14.85
C ILE A 57 -10.71 -4.00 14.47
N TRP A 58 -11.91 -4.13 15.04
CA TRP A 58 -13.04 -3.23 14.77
C TRP A 58 -13.01 -1.97 15.63
N ASN A 59 -12.23 -2.00 16.72
CA ASN A 59 -12.10 -0.89 17.67
C ASN A 59 -10.76 -0.15 17.60
N ILE A 60 -9.95 -0.46 16.58
CA ILE A 60 -8.73 0.28 16.24
C ILE A 60 -8.97 1.28 15.11
N GLY A 61 -8.30 2.43 15.13
CA GLY A 61 -8.35 3.45 14.08
C GLY A 61 -8.20 4.86 14.61
N GLU A 62 -8.12 5.80 13.68
CA GLU A 62 -7.95 7.23 13.99
C GLU A 62 -9.10 7.80 14.83
N LYS A 63 -10.32 7.31 14.59
CA LYS A 63 -11.56 7.76 15.23
C LYS A 63 -12.12 6.75 16.24
N LYS A 64 -11.33 5.73 16.56
CA LYS A 64 -11.70 4.67 17.50
C LYS A 64 -11.03 4.91 18.86
N SER A 65 -11.43 4.14 19.88
CA SER A 65 -10.85 4.22 21.21
C SER A 65 -9.37 3.88 21.23
N ILE A 66 -8.95 2.91 20.41
CA ILE A 66 -7.56 2.50 20.29
C ILE A 66 -6.93 3.18 19.08
N LYS A 67 -6.02 4.13 19.32
CA LYS A 67 -5.34 4.95 18.30
C LYS A 67 -4.23 4.18 17.55
N LYS A 68 -4.55 2.97 17.10
CA LYS A 68 -3.66 2.11 16.31
C LYS A 68 -4.30 1.76 14.98
N LYS A 69 -3.47 1.42 13.99
CA LYS A 69 -3.90 0.97 12.65
C LYS A 69 -3.07 -0.22 12.22
N ILE A 70 -3.65 -1.06 11.39
CA ILE A 70 -2.93 -2.11 10.68
C ILE A 70 -2.50 -1.54 9.33
N CYS A 71 -1.21 -1.57 9.04
CA CYS A 71 -0.68 -1.16 7.74
C CYS A 71 -1.12 -2.15 6.67
N ASN A 72 -1.66 -1.67 5.56
CA ASN A 72 -2.14 -2.51 4.45
C ASN A 72 -1.01 -3.13 3.59
N VAL A 73 0.26 -2.86 3.92
CA VAL A 73 1.43 -3.39 3.20
C VAL A 73 2.18 -4.41 4.05
N CYS A 74 2.64 -4.02 5.25
CA CYS A 74 3.37 -4.93 6.12
C CYS A 74 2.48 -5.67 7.12
N HIS A 75 1.19 -5.38 7.18
CA HIS A 75 0.18 -5.97 8.06
C HIS A 75 0.58 -5.98 9.55
N LYS A 76 1.39 -4.99 9.97
CA LYS A 76 1.76 -4.76 11.36
C LYS A 76 0.81 -3.75 12.02
N LEU A 77 0.51 -4.01 13.28
CA LEU A 77 -0.21 -3.06 14.14
C LEU A 77 0.73 -1.92 14.55
N LYS A 78 0.33 -0.69 14.28
CA LYS A 78 1.16 0.51 14.46
C LYS A 78 0.34 1.65 15.05
N GLU A 79 1.02 2.60 15.72
CA GLU A 79 0.39 3.82 16.16
C GLU A 79 -0.08 4.66 14.96
N VAL A 80 -1.19 5.40 15.09
CA VAL A 80 -1.70 6.29 14.03
C VAL A 80 -0.64 7.31 13.59
N SER A 81 0.23 7.76 14.51
CA SER A 81 1.34 8.67 14.23
C SER A 81 2.40 8.12 13.27
N GLU A 82 2.47 6.79 13.09
CA GLU A 82 3.35 6.13 12.12
C GLU A 82 2.81 6.16 10.68
N PHE A 83 1.68 6.84 10.44
CA PHE A 83 1.08 7.00 9.12
C PHE A 83 1.07 8.48 8.72
N ASP A 84 1.34 8.76 7.43
CA ASP A 84 1.24 10.11 6.90
C ASP A 84 -0.21 10.56 6.78
N ARG A 85 -0.40 11.88 6.87
CA ARG A 85 -1.69 12.50 6.61
C ARG A 85 -2.14 12.21 5.18
N ASN A 86 -3.42 11.94 5.02
CA ASN A 86 -4.09 11.78 3.73
C ASN A 86 -5.07 12.93 3.50
N GLN A 87 -5.94 12.77 2.53
CA GLN A 87 -7.06 13.69 2.28
C GLN A 87 -8.04 13.70 3.47
N THR A 88 -8.85 14.72 3.55
CA THR A 88 -9.98 14.75 4.49
C THR A 88 -11.08 13.80 4.03
N ASP A 89 -11.82 13.24 4.97
CA ASP A 89 -13.03 12.47 4.66
C ASP A 89 -14.20 13.38 4.23
N ALA A 90 -15.32 12.78 3.88
CA ALA A 90 -16.54 13.50 3.48
C ALA A 90 -17.08 14.47 4.55
N LYS A 91 -16.63 14.35 5.81
CA LYS A 91 -16.98 15.23 6.94
C LYS A 91 -15.90 16.30 7.20
N GLY A 92 -14.91 16.45 6.30
CA GLY A 92 -13.81 17.39 6.44
C GLY A 92 -12.76 17.01 7.51
N GLN A 93 -12.83 15.79 8.05
CA GLN A 93 -11.90 15.34 9.08
C GLN A 93 -10.61 14.77 8.47
N PRO A 94 -9.43 15.10 9.01
CA PRO A 94 -8.17 14.56 8.51
C PRO A 94 -8.14 13.04 8.65
N THR A 95 -7.63 12.38 7.62
CA THR A 95 -7.38 10.93 7.63
C THR A 95 -5.89 10.66 7.44
N THR A 96 -5.45 9.44 7.75
CA THR A 96 -4.08 9.00 7.47
C THR A 96 -4.05 7.99 6.33
N ARG A 97 -2.91 7.89 5.65
CA ARG A 97 -2.72 6.90 4.57
C ARG A 97 -2.91 5.48 5.08
N PRO A 98 -3.34 4.54 4.23
CA PRO A 98 -3.52 3.13 4.62
C PRO A 98 -2.18 2.40 4.86
N SER A 99 -1.09 2.87 4.24
CA SER A 99 0.28 2.36 4.42
C SER A 99 1.06 3.21 5.41
N CYS A 100 1.86 2.58 6.28
CA CYS A 100 2.72 3.30 7.23
C CYS A 100 3.89 4.01 6.52
N LYS A 101 4.49 4.99 7.19
CA LYS A 101 5.61 5.80 6.69
C LYS A 101 6.76 4.94 6.15
N ALA A 102 7.18 3.93 6.91
CA ALA A 102 8.26 3.03 6.48
C ALA A 102 7.94 2.30 5.17
N CYS A 103 6.71 1.76 5.04
CA CYS A 103 6.28 1.12 3.79
C CYS A 103 6.14 2.12 2.65
N ARG A 104 5.77 3.38 2.94
CA ARG A 104 5.68 4.43 1.92
C ARG A 104 7.03 4.73 1.27
N VAL A 105 8.10 4.81 2.05
CA VAL A 105 9.46 5.00 1.50
C VAL A 105 9.79 3.91 0.47
N SER A 106 9.44 2.65 0.78
CA SER A 106 9.65 1.54 -0.16
C SER A 106 8.74 1.59 -1.39
N ILE A 107 7.48 2.04 -1.23
CA ILE A 107 6.51 2.14 -2.34
C ILE A 107 6.84 3.32 -3.26
N ASP A 108 7.18 4.47 -2.68
CA ASP A 108 7.46 5.69 -3.43
C ASP A 108 8.80 5.58 -4.17
N GLY A 109 9.70 4.72 -3.69
CA GLY A 109 10.96 4.40 -4.37
C GLY A 109 11.89 5.59 -4.54
N ALA A 110 12.75 5.51 -5.57
CA ALA A 110 13.66 6.59 -5.93
C ALA A 110 12.88 7.76 -6.56
N PRO A 111 13.04 9.00 -6.07
CA PRO A 111 12.42 10.15 -6.70
C PRO A 111 13.03 10.39 -8.09
N LEU A 112 12.27 11.05 -8.95
CA LEU A 112 12.77 11.52 -10.23
C LEU A 112 14.05 12.36 -10.03
N SER A 113 15.15 11.96 -10.66
CA SER A 113 16.42 12.67 -10.51
C SER A 113 16.33 14.08 -11.09
N ARG A 114 17.11 15.02 -10.53
CA ARG A 114 17.08 16.43 -10.97
C ARG A 114 17.42 16.59 -12.46
N SER A 115 18.36 15.81 -12.97
CA SER A 115 18.74 15.85 -14.38
C SER A 115 17.61 15.35 -15.29
N GLU A 116 16.94 14.27 -14.90
CA GLU A 116 15.80 13.71 -15.62
C GLU A 116 14.56 14.61 -15.53
N ASP A 117 14.33 15.24 -14.38
CA ASP A 117 13.28 16.26 -14.21
C ASP A 117 13.47 17.42 -15.18
N GLN A 118 14.72 17.95 -15.30
CA GLN A 118 15.05 19.00 -16.24
C GLN A 118 14.93 18.51 -17.71
N ARG A 119 15.33 17.27 -18.01
CA ARG A 119 15.18 16.69 -19.35
C ARG A 119 13.71 16.63 -19.75
N LEU A 120 12.86 16.09 -18.90
CA LEU A 120 11.42 16.00 -19.15
C LEU A 120 10.78 17.39 -19.26
N GLU A 121 11.22 18.37 -18.44
CA GLU A 121 10.68 19.73 -18.51
C GLU A 121 10.96 20.39 -19.86
N ARG A 122 12.13 20.17 -20.48
CA ARG A 122 12.46 20.69 -21.82
C ARG A 122 11.51 20.18 -22.90
N ILE A 123 10.98 18.96 -22.74
CA ILE A 123 10.04 18.34 -23.69
C ILE A 123 8.59 18.35 -23.16
N ARG A 124 8.30 19.26 -22.23
CA ARG A 124 6.94 19.39 -21.68
C ARG A 124 5.93 19.64 -22.80
N PRO A 125 4.86 18.81 -22.87
CA PRO A 125 3.79 19.02 -23.85
C PRO A 125 3.14 20.39 -23.68
N ARG A 126 2.82 21.03 -24.81
CA ARG A 126 2.09 22.31 -24.87
C ARG A 126 0.95 22.17 -25.88
N GLY A 127 -0.16 22.85 -25.63
CA GLY A 127 -1.32 22.79 -26.51
C GLY A 127 -2.01 21.42 -26.45
N ILE A 128 -2.10 20.71 -27.56
CA ILE A 128 -2.72 19.40 -27.63
C ILE A 128 -1.72 18.31 -27.25
N PHE A 129 -2.10 17.43 -26.33
CA PHE A 129 -1.32 16.28 -25.87
C PHE A 129 -2.14 15.02 -25.95
N THR A 130 -1.56 13.94 -26.54
CA THR A 130 -2.15 12.60 -26.57
C THR A 130 -1.31 11.67 -25.69
N CYS A 131 -1.94 11.04 -24.69
CA CYS A 131 -1.25 10.13 -23.79
C CYS A 131 -0.76 8.88 -24.56
N PRO A 132 0.51 8.49 -24.46
CA PRO A 132 1.06 7.34 -25.21
C PRO A 132 0.46 5.99 -24.75
N ILE A 133 -0.09 5.92 -23.54
CA ILE A 133 -0.67 4.69 -22.98
C ILE A 133 -2.14 4.54 -23.38
N CYS A 134 -3.00 5.46 -22.98
CA CYS A 134 -4.46 5.31 -23.16
C CYS A 134 -5.00 6.04 -24.38
N GLN A 135 -4.16 6.72 -25.16
CA GLN A 135 -4.52 7.49 -26.36
C GLN A 135 -5.51 8.63 -26.13
N LYS A 136 -5.79 8.96 -24.85
CA LYS A 136 -6.63 10.11 -24.51
C LYS A 136 -5.94 11.41 -24.88
N THR A 137 -6.66 12.24 -25.66
CA THR A 137 -6.20 13.58 -26.05
C THR A 137 -6.74 14.63 -25.08
N THR A 138 -5.90 15.60 -24.73
CA THR A 138 -6.22 16.69 -23.80
C THR A 138 -5.60 18.02 -24.27
N ILE A 139 -6.13 19.14 -23.81
CA ILE A 139 -5.55 20.47 -23.96
C ILE A 139 -4.84 20.78 -22.64
N VAL A 140 -3.51 20.84 -22.70
CA VAL A 140 -2.64 21.09 -21.53
C VAL A 140 -2.99 22.41 -20.85
N GLY A 141 -3.17 22.37 -19.53
CA GLY A 141 -3.54 23.55 -18.73
C GLY A 141 -5.01 23.94 -18.80
N VAL A 142 -5.81 23.28 -19.65
CA VAL A 142 -7.24 23.60 -19.82
C VAL A 142 -8.11 22.41 -19.42
N THR A 143 -7.95 21.27 -20.08
CA THR A 143 -8.77 20.08 -19.79
C THR A 143 -8.09 19.09 -18.86
N ALA A 144 -6.76 19.05 -18.85
CA ALA A 144 -5.95 18.30 -17.87
C ALA A 144 -4.48 18.72 -17.90
N GLU A 145 -3.74 18.34 -16.87
CA GLU A 145 -2.28 18.44 -16.79
C GLU A 145 -1.64 17.06 -16.94
N PRO A 146 -0.71 16.86 -17.89
CA PRO A 146 0.08 15.63 -17.94
C PRO A 146 1.04 15.56 -16.76
N ARG A 147 1.54 14.34 -16.48
CA ARG A 147 2.48 14.04 -15.39
C ARG A 147 3.79 13.53 -15.96
N LYS A 148 4.90 13.91 -15.33
CA LYS A 148 6.19 13.29 -15.57
C LYS A 148 6.18 11.88 -14.98
N ASP A 149 6.32 10.86 -15.81
CA ASP A 149 6.46 9.49 -15.34
C ASP A 149 7.94 9.12 -15.19
N HIS A 150 8.24 8.27 -14.22
CA HIS A 150 9.60 7.82 -13.95
C HIS A 150 9.63 6.43 -13.34
N ASP A 151 10.74 5.77 -13.46
CA ASP A 151 11.01 4.48 -12.84
C ASP A 151 11.33 4.67 -11.35
N HIS A 152 10.50 4.08 -10.50
CA HIS A 152 10.60 4.20 -9.04
C HIS A 152 11.80 3.45 -8.43
N ASN A 153 12.46 2.56 -9.19
CA ASN A 153 13.66 1.88 -8.73
C ASN A 153 14.93 2.71 -9.01
N THR A 154 14.96 3.41 -10.14
CA THR A 154 16.15 4.09 -10.64
C THR A 154 16.07 5.61 -10.59
N GLY A 155 14.88 6.19 -10.46
CA GLY A 155 14.63 7.63 -10.58
C GLY A 155 14.81 8.16 -12.02
N LYS A 156 14.91 7.27 -13.03
CA LYS A 156 15.03 7.66 -14.44
C LYS A 156 13.68 8.08 -14.99
N GLY A 157 13.62 9.25 -15.60
CA GLY A 157 12.43 9.76 -16.26
C GLY A 157 12.07 8.93 -17.50
N ARG A 158 10.80 8.54 -17.62
CA ARG A 158 10.26 7.90 -18.82
C ARG A 158 9.74 8.96 -19.78
N GLU A 159 8.48 9.32 -19.68
CA GLU A 159 7.80 10.28 -20.56
C GLU A 159 6.73 11.09 -19.82
N TRP A 160 6.08 11.99 -20.54
CA TRP A 160 4.84 12.62 -20.08
C TRP A 160 3.66 11.70 -20.39
N ILE A 161 2.80 11.46 -19.40
CA ILE A 161 1.59 10.67 -19.51
C ILE A 161 0.41 11.37 -18.82
N CYS A 162 -0.82 10.94 -19.06
CA CYS A 162 -1.96 11.50 -18.32
C CYS A 162 -1.97 11.05 -16.85
N ASP A 163 -2.58 11.85 -15.98
CA ASP A 163 -2.68 11.58 -14.54
C ASP A 163 -3.29 10.20 -14.23
N SER A 164 -4.32 9.80 -14.99
CA SER A 164 -4.97 8.49 -14.80
C SER A 164 -4.03 7.33 -15.09
N CYS A 165 -3.23 7.39 -16.16
CA CYS A 165 -2.25 6.35 -16.46
C CYS A 165 -1.11 6.34 -15.45
N ASN A 166 -0.59 7.51 -15.05
CA ASN A 166 0.42 7.62 -14.01
C ASN A 166 -0.04 7.00 -12.68
N THR A 167 -1.27 7.33 -12.27
CA THR A 167 -1.89 6.73 -11.07
C THR A 167 -2.12 5.23 -11.24
N GLY A 168 -2.54 4.78 -12.43
CA GLY A 168 -2.77 3.38 -12.76
C GLY A 168 -1.49 2.55 -12.65
N LEU A 169 -0.40 2.98 -13.28
CA LEU A 169 0.91 2.33 -13.20
C LEU A 169 1.39 2.23 -11.74
N GLY A 170 1.29 3.31 -10.98
CA GLY A 170 1.67 3.32 -9.57
C GLY A 170 0.83 2.34 -8.71
N ARG A 171 -0.46 2.15 -9.01
CA ARG A 171 -1.30 1.14 -8.33
C ARG A 171 -0.85 -0.28 -8.63
N PHE A 172 -0.34 -0.56 -9.82
CA PHE A 172 0.29 -1.81 -10.20
C PHE A 172 1.79 -1.87 -9.84
N LYS A 173 2.29 -0.90 -9.04
CA LYS A 173 3.68 -0.81 -8.58
C LYS A 173 4.70 -0.81 -9.73
N ASP A 174 4.34 -0.28 -10.89
CA ASP A 174 5.13 -0.33 -12.13
C ASP A 174 5.56 -1.75 -12.53
N SER A 175 4.85 -2.78 -12.03
CA SER A 175 5.19 -4.18 -12.26
C SER A 175 4.54 -4.70 -13.54
N ILE A 176 5.39 -5.06 -14.50
CA ILE A 176 4.95 -5.73 -15.74
C ILE A 176 4.17 -7.02 -15.43
N GLU A 177 4.62 -7.78 -14.43
CA GLU A 177 3.96 -9.02 -14.02
C GLU A 177 2.53 -8.76 -13.49
N LEU A 178 2.33 -7.73 -12.65
CA LEU A 178 1.00 -7.40 -12.15
C LEU A 178 0.09 -6.87 -13.26
N LEU A 179 0.63 -6.11 -14.21
CA LEU A 179 -0.11 -5.66 -15.38
C LEU A 179 -0.51 -6.84 -16.27
N GLN A 180 0.39 -7.82 -16.49
CA GLN A 180 0.08 -9.03 -17.24
C GLN A 180 -1.03 -9.84 -16.55
N ARG A 181 -0.96 -10.03 -15.24
CA ARG A 181 -2.04 -10.68 -14.48
C ARG A 181 -3.39 -9.95 -14.60
N ALA A 182 -3.37 -8.63 -14.68
CA ALA A 182 -4.60 -7.85 -14.91
C ALA A 182 -5.16 -8.07 -16.32
N ILE A 183 -4.31 -8.19 -17.34
CA ILE A 183 -4.69 -8.55 -18.71
C ILE A 183 -5.31 -9.95 -18.72
N ASP A 184 -4.63 -10.94 -18.13
CA ASP A 184 -5.09 -12.33 -18.07
C ASP A 184 -6.45 -12.44 -17.36
N TYR A 185 -6.62 -11.65 -16.27
CA TYR A 185 -7.89 -11.55 -15.56
C TYR A 185 -9.02 -11.03 -16.48
N LEU A 186 -8.78 -9.98 -17.25
CA LEU A 186 -9.78 -9.43 -18.17
C LEU A 186 -10.12 -10.43 -19.28
N LEU A 187 -9.10 -11.09 -19.87
CA LEU A 187 -9.27 -12.10 -20.92
C LEU A 187 -10.09 -13.30 -20.46
N LYS A 188 -10.03 -13.65 -19.18
CA LYS A 188 -10.84 -14.75 -18.61
C LYS A 188 -12.35 -14.46 -18.63
N TYR A 189 -12.74 -13.20 -18.64
CA TYR A 189 -14.15 -12.77 -18.54
C TYR A 189 -14.64 -11.98 -19.76
N SER A 190 -13.87 -11.96 -20.86
CA SER A 190 -14.21 -11.29 -22.13
C SER A 190 -14.99 -12.15 -23.11
#